data_17b942b02c9c94b6a48f0a32e79b10e0
#
_entry.id   17b942b02c9c94b6a48f0a32e79b10e0
#
_cell.length_a   1.000
_cell.length_b   1.000
_cell.length_c   1.000
_cell.angle_alpha   90.00
_cell.angle_beta   90.00
_cell.angle_gamma   90.00
#
_symmetry.space_group_name_H-M   'P 1'
#
loop_
_entity.id
_entity.type
_entity.pdbx_description
1 polymer ?
#
loop_
_entity_poly.entity_id
_entity_poly.type
_entity_poly.pdbx_seq_one_letter_code
_entity_poly.pdbx_strand_id
1 'polypeptide(L)'
;MIVREILRQTLQVTAFVAVMMIAVEYLNVLTRGAWPETLAASKWKQYLLAVALGATPGCLGAFAVVALYTHRMVSFGALVACMIATTGDEAFVMLAMFPREALLLSFALAMVGLLVGVLTDRVIARGPTDSVASHAFPLHEEEACRCLELDNIRDQLRHLSPARGVLSVAIGLFVLALVTGQLGPEPWNWLKWTLLLAGGFALFIVLTVPEHFLEEHLWRHVVLQHVPRIFAWTCGALVVVAALERWDPGASVIGENSWAVLVVASVLGIVPESGPHLLFVTLYNESVIPVSTLVASSIVQDGHGMLPLLAFSRMEFIEVKGINLAVGLLVGAILMMAGW
;
A
#
# COMPACT_ATOMS: atom_id res chain seq x y z
N MET A 1 5.89 19.09 18.13
CA MET A 1 6.65 17.98 17.54
C MET A 1 5.72 17.00 16.80
N ILE A 2 4.70 16.48 17.46
CA ILE A 2 3.75 15.48 16.89
C ILE A 2 3.00 15.96 15.64
N VAL A 3 2.44 17.18 15.62
CA VAL A 3 1.72 17.68 14.44
C VAL A 3 2.61 17.75 13.19
N ARG A 4 3.87 18.15 13.36
CA ARG A 4 4.82 18.20 12.26
C ARG A 4 5.10 16.78 11.71
N GLU A 5 5.20 15.78 12.59
CA GLU A 5 5.46 14.40 12.19
C GLU A 5 4.24 13.81 11.46
N ILE A 6 3.03 14.00 11.99
CA ILE A 6 1.78 13.59 11.33
C ILE A 6 1.69 14.20 9.93
N LEU A 7 1.93 15.51 9.79
CA LEU A 7 1.90 16.16 8.48
C LEU A 7 2.97 15.62 7.54
N ARG A 8 4.18 15.35 8.02
CA ARG A 8 5.27 14.78 7.25
C ARG A 8 4.90 13.39 6.71
N GLN A 9 4.41 12.52 7.57
CA GLN A 9 3.95 11.18 7.21
C GLN A 9 2.75 11.23 6.26
N THR A 10 1.76 12.08 6.54
CA THR A 10 0.60 12.26 5.65
C THR A 10 1.03 12.68 4.25
N LEU A 11 1.89 13.69 4.14
CA LEU A 11 2.41 14.15 2.85
C LEU A 11 3.19 13.06 2.14
N GLN A 12 4.02 12.31 2.86
CA GLN A 12 4.80 11.20 2.31
C GLN A 12 3.89 10.13 1.73
N VAL A 13 2.94 9.61 2.50
CA VAL A 13 1.98 8.58 2.07
C VAL A 13 1.15 9.06 0.89
N THR A 14 0.60 10.29 0.98
CA THR A 14 -0.23 10.86 -0.08
C THR A 14 0.55 11.02 -1.39
N ALA A 15 1.79 11.52 -1.32
CA ALA A 15 2.64 11.67 -2.50
C ALA A 15 2.99 10.32 -3.14
N PHE A 16 3.26 9.28 -2.33
CA PHE A 16 3.50 7.93 -2.85
C PHE A 16 2.32 7.35 -3.58
N VAL A 17 1.15 7.42 -2.94
CA VAL A 17 -0.08 6.92 -3.56
C VAL A 17 -0.36 7.66 -4.86
N ALA A 18 -0.20 8.99 -4.89
CA ALA A 18 -0.36 9.78 -6.12
C ALA A 18 0.62 9.34 -7.21
N VAL A 19 1.90 9.14 -6.88
CA VAL A 19 2.91 8.64 -7.82
C VAL A 19 2.55 7.26 -8.36
N MET A 20 2.09 6.35 -7.50
CA MET A 20 1.68 5.00 -7.93
C MET A 20 0.41 5.04 -8.80
N MET A 21 -0.55 5.88 -8.48
CA MET A 21 -1.74 6.08 -9.31
C MET A 21 -1.37 6.63 -10.70
N ILE A 22 -0.47 7.62 -10.77
CA ILE A 22 0.06 8.13 -12.05
C ILE A 22 0.72 7.01 -12.87
N ALA A 23 1.53 6.17 -12.23
CA ALA A 23 2.21 5.06 -12.90
C ALA A 23 1.23 4.00 -13.42
N VAL A 24 0.23 3.63 -12.61
CA VAL A 24 -0.81 2.64 -13.00
C VAL A 24 -1.63 3.18 -14.17
N GLU A 25 -2.05 4.45 -14.11
CA GLU A 25 -2.80 5.13 -15.15
C GLU A 25 -2.02 5.13 -16.47
N TYR A 26 -0.76 5.53 -16.41
CA TYR A 26 0.12 5.55 -17.58
C TYR A 26 0.31 4.16 -18.19
N LEU A 27 0.55 3.14 -17.37
CA LEU A 27 0.71 1.75 -17.83
C LEU A 27 -0.58 1.23 -18.49
N ASN A 28 -1.75 1.58 -17.95
CA ASN A 28 -3.04 1.22 -18.51
C ASN A 28 -3.19 1.78 -19.93
N VAL A 29 -2.93 3.07 -20.12
CA VAL A 29 -3.01 3.72 -21.43
C VAL A 29 -1.92 3.24 -22.38
N LEU A 30 -0.68 3.08 -21.91
CA LEU A 30 0.44 2.59 -22.72
C LEU A 30 0.18 1.20 -23.31
N THR A 31 -0.48 0.34 -22.54
CA THR A 31 -0.83 -1.04 -22.96
C THR A 31 -2.16 -1.09 -23.71
N ARG A 32 -2.80 0.04 -23.98
CA ARG A 32 -4.12 0.13 -24.61
C ARG A 32 -5.18 -0.77 -23.97
N GLY A 33 -5.15 -0.88 -22.63
CA GLY A 33 -6.04 -1.77 -21.92
C GLY A 33 -5.73 -3.27 -22.03
N ALA A 34 -4.71 -3.68 -22.76
CA ALA A 34 -4.35 -5.09 -22.91
C ALA A 34 -3.81 -5.70 -21.62
N TRP A 35 -3.18 -4.91 -20.76
CA TRP A 35 -2.67 -5.37 -19.46
C TRP A 35 -3.80 -5.66 -18.46
N PRO A 36 -4.78 -4.77 -18.27
CA PRO A 36 -5.98 -5.10 -17.50
C PRO A 36 -6.71 -6.35 -17.98
N GLU A 37 -6.89 -6.48 -19.30
CA GLU A 37 -7.55 -7.66 -19.89
C GLU A 37 -6.75 -8.93 -19.60
N THR A 38 -5.43 -8.92 -19.77
CA THR A 38 -4.55 -10.08 -19.53
C THR A 38 -4.53 -10.45 -18.05
N LEU A 39 -4.60 -9.46 -17.15
CA LEU A 39 -4.65 -9.66 -15.71
C LEU A 39 -6.04 -10.12 -15.27
N ALA A 40 -7.09 -9.49 -15.78
CA ALA A 40 -8.49 -9.83 -15.49
C ALA A 40 -8.87 -11.24 -15.98
N ALA A 41 -8.26 -11.70 -17.08
CA ALA A 41 -8.51 -13.02 -17.64
C ALA A 41 -8.08 -14.20 -16.75
N SER A 42 -7.23 -13.98 -15.74
CA SER A 42 -6.72 -15.06 -14.89
C SER A 42 -6.58 -14.64 -13.43
N LYS A 43 -7.46 -15.15 -12.58
CA LYS A 43 -7.37 -14.94 -11.12
C LYS A 43 -6.03 -15.36 -10.52
N TRP A 44 -5.43 -16.42 -11.03
CA TRP A 44 -4.10 -16.85 -10.57
C TRP A 44 -3.02 -15.81 -10.81
N LYS A 45 -3.03 -15.14 -11.97
CA LYS A 45 -2.08 -14.05 -12.25
C LYS A 45 -2.30 -12.89 -11.28
N GLN A 46 -3.56 -12.59 -10.95
CA GLN A 46 -3.89 -11.54 -9.98
C GLN A 46 -3.34 -11.87 -8.59
N TYR A 47 -3.57 -13.11 -8.09
CA TYR A 47 -3.06 -13.52 -6.77
C TYR A 47 -1.52 -13.52 -6.73
N LEU A 48 -0.86 -14.10 -7.73
CA LEU A 48 0.60 -14.15 -7.78
C LEU A 48 1.22 -12.75 -7.85
N LEU A 49 0.66 -11.86 -8.67
CA LEU A 49 1.10 -10.47 -8.74
C LEU A 49 0.90 -9.76 -7.41
N ALA A 50 -0.28 -9.90 -6.82
CA ALA A 50 -0.64 -9.25 -5.56
C ALA A 50 0.25 -9.72 -4.40
N VAL A 51 0.49 -11.03 -4.28
CA VAL A 51 1.39 -11.60 -3.28
C VAL A 51 2.85 -11.18 -3.52
N ALA A 52 3.33 -11.20 -4.76
CA ALA A 52 4.69 -10.78 -5.09
C ALA A 52 4.92 -9.30 -4.74
N LEU A 53 3.96 -8.42 -5.07
CA LEU A 53 4.02 -7.01 -4.70
C LEU A 53 3.90 -6.82 -3.19
N GLY A 54 2.98 -7.54 -2.52
CA GLY A 54 2.84 -7.49 -1.06
C GLY A 54 4.09 -7.94 -0.31
N ALA A 55 4.76 -8.99 -0.78
CA ALA A 55 5.98 -9.53 -0.18
C ALA A 55 7.22 -8.65 -0.43
N THR A 56 7.14 -7.63 -1.30
CA THR A 56 8.25 -6.67 -1.43
C THR A 56 8.38 -5.82 -0.18
N PRO A 57 9.58 -5.67 0.40
CA PRO A 57 9.79 -4.83 1.57
C PRO A 57 9.31 -3.39 1.35
N GLY A 58 8.56 -2.85 2.32
CA GLY A 58 7.99 -1.52 2.24
C GLY A 58 6.53 -1.48 1.80
N CYS A 59 5.90 -0.30 1.85
CA CYS A 59 4.49 -0.13 1.54
C CYS A 59 4.17 0.02 0.04
N LEU A 60 5.19 0.09 -0.82
CA LEU A 60 5.03 0.43 -2.24
C LEU A 60 4.19 -0.61 -2.99
N GLY A 61 4.45 -1.90 -2.75
CA GLY A 61 3.71 -3.00 -3.36
C GLY A 61 2.24 -3.02 -2.95
N ALA A 62 1.96 -2.76 -1.67
CA ALA A 62 0.59 -2.66 -1.16
C ALA A 62 -0.17 -1.48 -1.82
N PHE A 63 0.45 -0.31 -1.93
CA PHE A 63 -0.14 0.84 -2.64
C PHE A 63 -0.45 0.52 -4.11
N ALA A 64 0.47 -0.17 -4.80
CA ALA A 64 0.25 -0.57 -6.19
C ALA A 64 -0.96 -1.52 -6.31
N VAL A 65 -1.10 -2.50 -5.43
CA VAL A 65 -2.23 -3.44 -5.46
C VAL A 65 -3.54 -2.75 -5.09
N VAL A 66 -3.56 -1.82 -4.13
CA VAL A 66 -4.74 -1.01 -3.84
C VAL A 66 -5.13 -0.17 -5.07
N ALA A 67 -4.17 0.45 -5.74
CA ALA A 67 -4.45 1.19 -6.98
C ALA A 67 -5.02 0.26 -8.07
N LEU A 68 -4.44 -0.92 -8.30
CA LEU A 68 -4.97 -1.92 -9.24
C LEU A 68 -6.39 -2.38 -8.86
N TYR A 69 -6.66 -2.56 -7.57
CA TYR A 69 -7.97 -2.95 -7.08
C TYR A 69 -9.02 -1.84 -7.29
N THR A 70 -8.68 -0.60 -6.99
CA THR A 70 -9.59 0.54 -7.18
C THR A 70 -9.92 0.75 -8.65
N HIS A 71 -9.01 0.36 -9.56
CA HIS A 71 -9.23 0.34 -11.00
C HIS A 71 -9.78 -0.99 -11.53
N ARG A 72 -10.24 -1.90 -10.65
CA ARG A 72 -10.87 -3.19 -11.00
C ARG A 72 -9.99 -4.15 -11.80
N MET A 73 -8.69 -3.98 -11.74
CA MET A 73 -7.73 -4.86 -12.41
C MET A 73 -7.46 -6.14 -11.65
N VAL A 74 -7.67 -6.13 -10.34
CA VAL A 74 -7.51 -7.30 -9.46
C VAL A 74 -8.74 -7.51 -8.59
N SER A 75 -8.96 -8.76 -8.17
CA SER A 75 -10.09 -9.16 -7.35
C SER A 75 -9.92 -8.74 -5.89
N PHE A 76 -11.02 -8.78 -5.12
CA PHE A 76 -10.99 -8.56 -3.67
C PHE A 76 -10.11 -9.59 -2.95
N GLY A 77 -10.15 -10.85 -3.37
CA GLY A 77 -9.26 -11.88 -2.84
C GLY A 77 -7.79 -11.63 -3.15
N ALA A 78 -7.45 -11.05 -4.30
CA ALA A 78 -6.08 -10.64 -4.61
C ALA A 78 -5.62 -9.48 -3.71
N LEU A 79 -6.50 -8.52 -3.41
CA LEU A 79 -6.23 -7.46 -2.44
C LEU A 79 -5.96 -8.03 -1.05
N VAL A 80 -6.81 -8.95 -0.55
CA VAL A 80 -6.61 -9.63 0.75
C VAL A 80 -5.29 -10.40 0.75
N ALA A 81 -4.96 -11.11 -0.34
CA ALA A 81 -3.70 -11.84 -0.49
C ALA A 81 -2.48 -10.93 -0.34
N CYS A 82 -2.52 -9.75 -0.96
CA CYS A 82 -1.47 -8.73 -0.83
C CYS A 82 -1.33 -8.24 0.61
N MET A 83 -2.46 -7.91 1.26
CA MET A 83 -2.44 -7.35 2.61
C MET A 83 -1.91 -8.34 3.65
N ILE A 84 -2.19 -9.63 3.50
CA ILE A 84 -1.60 -10.67 4.37
C ILE A 84 -0.12 -10.89 4.04
N ALA A 85 0.27 -10.79 2.77
CA ALA A 85 1.66 -11.03 2.36
C ALA A 85 2.59 -9.86 2.69
N THR A 86 2.06 -8.67 2.98
CA THR A 86 2.90 -7.51 3.25
C THR A 86 3.42 -7.48 4.68
N THR A 87 4.70 -7.17 4.81
CA THR A 87 5.35 -6.87 6.09
C THR A 87 5.66 -5.39 6.26
N GLY A 88 5.30 -4.57 5.26
CA GLY A 88 5.52 -3.12 5.31
C GLY A 88 6.99 -2.73 5.50
N ASP A 89 7.21 -1.61 6.17
CA ASP A 89 8.56 -1.10 6.43
C ASP A 89 9.33 -1.91 7.49
N GLU A 90 8.62 -2.74 8.26
CA GLU A 90 9.21 -3.61 9.28
C GLU A 90 10.07 -4.72 8.67
N ALA A 91 9.81 -5.08 7.41
CA ALA A 91 10.64 -6.03 6.69
C ALA A 91 12.13 -5.66 6.75
N PHE A 92 12.46 -4.36 6.64
CA PHE A 92 13.84 -3.90 6.71
C PHE A 92 14.45 -4.11 8.10
N VAL A 93 13.66 -3.87 9.15
CA VAL A 93 14.10 -4.07 10.54
C VAL A 93 14.28 -5.55 10.84
N MET A 94 13.32 -6.37 10.45
CA MET A 94 13.40 -7.83 10.61
C MET A 94 14.60 -8.41 9.84
N LEU A 95 14.85 -7.97 8.60
CA LEU A 95 16.00 -8.41 7.81
C LEU A 95 17.33 -7.96 8.43
N ALA A 96 17.35 -6.85 9.16
CA ALA A 96 18.56 -6.39 9.86
C ALA A 96 18.81 -7.15 11.18
N MET A 97 17.75 -7.52 11.92
CA MET A 97 17.84 -8.16 13.24
C MET A 97 17.94 -9.69 13.14
N PHE A 98 17.09 -10.34 12.34
CA PHE A 98 16.99 -11.79 12.20
C PHE A 98 16.67 -12.19 10.74
N PRO A 99 17.62 -12.05 9.80
CA PRO A 99 17.37 -12.15 8.35
C PRO A 99 16.79 -13.50 7.91
N ARG A 100 17.20 -14.60 8.53
CA ARG A 100 16.73 -15.93 8.18
C ARG A 100 15.26 -16.14 8.54
N GLU A 101 14.92 -15.79 9.75
CA GLU A 101 13.54 -15.87 10.28
C GLU A 101 12.62 -14.90 9.53
N ALA A 102 13.11 -13.70 9.21
CA ALA A 102 12.39 -12.70 8.41
C ALA A 102 12.02 -13.21 7.02
N LEU A 103 12.95 -13.87 6.31
CA LEU A 103 12.69 -14.48 5.00
C LEU A 103 11.69 -15.64 5.11
N LEU A 104 11.81 -16.49 6.14
CA LEU A 104 10.85 -17.57 6.38
C LEU A 104 9.46 -17.03 6.69
N LEU A 105 9.38 -15.99 7.51
CA LEU A 105 8.13 -15.30 7.82
C LEU A 105 7.50 -14.71 6.56
N SER A 106 8.26 -13.96 5.76
CA SER A 106 7.76 -13.37 4.50
C SER A 106 7.24 -14.43 3.54
N PHE A 107 7.94 -15.56 3.43
CA PHE A 107 7.47 -16.70 2.63
C PHE A 107 6.19 -17.31 3.20
N ALA A 108 6.12 -17.52 4.51
CA ALA A 108 4.93 -18.05 5.17
C ALA A 108 3.71 -17.13 4.98
N LEU A 109 3.90 -15.81 5.16
CA LEU A 109 2.86 -14.80 4.93
C LEU A 109 2.39 -14.80 3.45
N ALA A 110 3.30 -14.93 2.51
CA ALA A 110 2.97 -15.03 1.09
C ALA A 110 2.11 -16.26 0.79
N MET A 111 2.43 -17.41 1.40
CA MET A 111 1.65 -18.65 1.24
C MET A 111 0.27 -18.55 1.90
N VAL A 112 0.20 -18.00 3.11
CA VAL A 112 -1.07 -17.76 3.81
C VAL A 112 -1.91 -16.77 3.03
N GLY A 113 -1.32 -15.66 2.57
CA GLY A 113 -2.00 -14.65 1.76
C GLY A 113 -2.59 -15.24 0.47
N LEU A 114 -1.81 -16.05 -0.24
CA LEU A 114 -2.27 -16.74 -1.45
C LEU A 114 -3.48 -17.66 -1.15
N LEU A 115 -3.39 -18.48 -0.11
CA LEU A 115 -4.45 -19.38 0.30
C LEU A 115 -5.72 -18.62 0.68
N VAL A 116 -5.59 -17.62 1.55
CA VAL A 116 -6.72 -16.82 2.04
C VAL A 116 -7.33 -16.01 0.90
N GLY A 117 -6.54 -15.43 0.02
CA GLY A 117 -7.04 -14.69 -1.14
C GLY A 117 -7.91 -15.57 -2.07
N VAL A 118 -7.43 -16.78 -2.35
CA VAL A 118 -8.21 -17.76 -3.15
C VAL A 118 -9.51 -18.16 -2.43
N LEU A 119 -9.46 -18.39 -1.11
CA LEU A 119 -10.63 -18.72 -0.31
C LEU A 119 -11.62 -17.54 -0.25
N THR A 120 -11.12 -16.34 -0.07
CA THR A 120 -11.93 -15.12 -0.05
C THR A 120 -12.74 -14.95 -1.33
N ASP A 121 -12.12 -15.09 -2.48
CA ASP A 121 -12.84 -14.98 -3.77
C ASP A 121 -13.82 -16.13 -4.04
N ARG A 122 -13.64 -17.29 -3.36
CA ARG A 122 -14.60 -18.40 -3.46
C ARG A 122 -15.80 -18.22 -2.55
N VAL A 123 -15.59 -17.66 -1.36
CA VAL A 123 -16.64 -17.47 -0.34
C VAL A 123 -17.40 -16.17 -0.59
N ILE A 124 -16.66 -15.11 -0.83
CA ILE A 124 -17.20 -13.79 -1.15
C ILE A 124 -17.23 -13.68 -2.68
N ALA A 125 -18.16 -14.42 -3.31
CA ALA A 125 -18.38 -14.35 -4.76
C ALA A 125 -18.90 -12.96 -5.14
N ARG A 126 -18.04 -11.94 -5.06
CA ARG A 126 -18.33 -10.64 -5.64
C ARG A 126 -18.20 -10.77 -7.15
N GLY A 127 -19.33 -10.70 -7.84
CA GLY A 127 -19.35 -10.31 -9.24
C GLY A 127 -18.60 -8.98 -9.39
N PRO A 128 -18.27 -8.51 -10.58
CA PRO A 128 -17.66 -7.20 -10.77
C PRO A 128 -18.55 -6.18 -10.04
N THR A 129 -18.02 -5.61 -8.98
CA THR A 129 -18.77 -4.98 -7.88
C THR A 129 -19.56 -3.79 -8.38
N ASP A 130 -20.89 -3.86 -8.31
CA ASP A 130 -21.82 -2.78 -8.69
C ASP A 130 -21.64 -1.49 -7.87
N SER A 131 -20.99 -1.56 -6.71
CA SER A 131 -20.78 -0.41 -5.82
C SER A 131 -19.67 0.55 -6.24
N VAL A 132 -18.76 0.15 -7.12
CA VAL A 132 -17.67 0.99 -7.67
C VAL A 132 -17.94 1.34 -9.14
N ALA A 133 -19.15 1.07 -9.64
CA ALA A 133 -19.53 1.27 -11.04
C ALA A 133 -19.38 2.71 -11.57
N SER A 134 -19.19 3.70 -10.68
CA SER A 134 -19.07 5.10 -11.07
C SER A 134 -17.65 5.56 -11.41
N HIS A 135 -16.63 4.72 -11.22
CA HIS A 135 -15.21 5.12 -11.40
C HIS A 135 -14.38 4.16 -12.27
N ALA A 136 -15.05 3.26 -13.03
CA ALA A 136 -14.37 2.57 -14.11
C ALA A 136 -13.92 3.60 -15.14
N PHE A 137 -12.65 3.51 -15.58
CA PHE A 137 -12.15 4.39 -16.65
C PHE A 137 -13.12 4.40 -17.82
N PRO A 138 -13.61 5.55 -18.28
CA PRO A 138 -14.14 5.61 -19.60
C PRO A 138 -12.94 5.36 -20.54
N LEU A 139 -12.81 4.15 -21.05
CA LEU A 139 -12.02 3.90 -22.25
C LEU A 139 -12.71 4.72 -23.35
N HIS A 140 -12.13 5.83 -23.69
CA HIS A 140 -12.52 6.54 -24.92
C HIS A 140 -12.08 5.67 -26.08
N GLU A 141 -13.02 4.89 -26.64
CA GLU A 141 -12.77 3.95 -27.75
C GLU A 141 -12.27 4.67 -29.02
N GLU A 142 -12.34 5.99 -29.07
CA GLU A 142 -12.09 6.74 -30.31
C GLU A 142 -10.71 7.43 -30.40
N GLU A 143 -9.91 7.53 -29.32
CA GLU A 143 -8.60 8.16 -29.40
C GLU A 143 -7.50 7.23 -28.88
N ALA A 144 -6.79 6.59 -29.80
CA ALA A 144 -5.52 5.95 -29.52
C ALA A 144 -4.52 7.01 -29.05
N CYS A 145 -4.47 7.28 -27.72
CA CYS A 145 -3.47 8.14 -27.15
C CYS A 145 -2.08 7.55 -27.44
N ARG A 146 -1.39 8.12 -28.42
CA ARG A 146 0.01 7.78 -28.73
C ARG A 146 0.89 8.50 -27.73
N CYS A 147 1.14 7.85 -26.59
CA CYS A 147 1.88 8.44 -25.47
C CYS A 147 3.37 8.69 -25.73
N LEU A 148 3.95 8.14 -26.79
CA LEU A 148 5.38 8.22 -27.10
C LEU A 148 5.63 8.59 -28.56
N GLU A 149 5.31 9.82 -28.95
CA GLU A 149 5.81 10.41 -30.18
C GLU A 149 6.82 11.51 -29.83
N LEU A 150 8.09 11.31 -30.19
CA LEU A 150 9.19 12.22 -29.88
C LEU A 150 8.97 13.66 -30.37
N ASP A 151 8.25 13.82 -31.47
CA ASP A 151 7.91 15.13 -32.04
C ASP A 151 6.91 15.90 -31.17
N ASN A 152 5.96 15.20 -30.54
CA ASN A 152 4.98 15.79 -29.63
C ASN A 152 5.60 16.23 -28.30
N ILE A 153 6.63 15.53 -27.81
CA ILE A 153 7.30 15.85 -26.53
C ILE A 153 7.95 17.25 -26.59
N ARG A 154 8.54 17.61 -27.73
CA ARG A 154 9.20 18.90 -27.89
C ARG A 154 8.23 20.08 -27.89
N ASP A 155 7.05 19.88 -28.51
CA ASP A 155 6.01 20.92 -28.56
C ASP A 155 5.29 21.02 -27.19
N GLN A 156 5.10 19.92 -26.47
CA GLN A 156 4.53 19.89 -25.12
C GLN A 156 5.43 20.61 -24.09
N LEU A 157 6.76 20.49 -24.21
CA LEU A 157 7.70 21.22 -23.36
C LEU A 157 7.75 22.73 -23.70
N ARG A 158 7.35 23.14 -24.90
CA ARG A 158 7.28 24.55 -25.28
C ARG A 158 5.98 25.24 -24.84
N HIS A 159 4.89 24.47 -24.73
CA HIS A 159 3.57 24.95 -24.31
C HIS A 159 3.16 24.28 -22.99
N LEU A 160 3.80 24.71 -21.89
CA LEU A 160 3.49 24.21 -20.55
C LEU A 160 2.08 24.63 -20.14
N SER A 161 1.15 23.69 -20.05
CA SER A 161 -0.15 23.96 -19.43
C SER A 161 0.01 24.22 -17.94
N PRO A 162 -0.92 24.96 -17.32
CA PRO A 162 -0.92 25.19 -15.87
C PRO A 162 -0.91 23.87 -15.07
N ALA A 163 -1.66 22.87 -15.51
CA ALA A 163 -1.71 21.55 -14.87
C ALA A 163 -0.36 20.84 -14.91
N ARG A 164 0.32 20.83 -16.07
CA ARG A 164 1.66 20.26 -16.23
C ARG A 164 2.68 20.99 -15.35
N GLY A 165 2.62 22.32 -15.34
CA GLY A 165 3.51 23.14 -14.53
C GLY A 165 3.36 22.82 -13.03
N VAL A 166 2.14 22.79 -12.51
CA VAL A 166 1.86 22.49 -11.10
C VAL A 166 2.30 21.07 -10.73
N LEU A 167 1.96 20.07 -11.55
CA LEU A 167 2.34 18.68 -11.32
C LEU A 167 3.85 18.48 -11.33
N SER A 168 4.53 19.05 -12.34
CA SER A 168 6.00 18.95 -12.44
C SER A 168 6.70 19.58 -11.25
N VAL A 169 6.23 20.76 -10.81
CA VAL A 169 6.76 21.43 -9.62
C VAL A 169 6.47 20.61 -8.36
N ALA A 170 5.24 20.11 -8.18
CA ALA A 170 4.87 19.33 -7.00
C ALA A 170 5.71 18.04 -6.90
N ILE A 171 5.84 17.28 -7.99
CA ILE A 171 6.67 16.06 -8.01
C ILE A 171 8.16 16.41 -7.86
N GLY A 172 8.63 17.48 -8.51
CA GLY A 172 10.00 17.96 -8.36
C GLY A 172 10.34 18.34 -6.92
N LEU A 173 9.46 19.05 -6.23
CA LEU A 173 9.60 19.38 -4.81
C LEU A 173 9.56 18.12 -3.94
N PHE A 174 8.73 17.15 -4.25
CA PHE A 174 8.69 15.86 -3.56
C PHE A 174 10.01 15.11 -3.72
N VAL A 175 10.55 14.99 -4.95
CA VAL A 175 11.85 14.37 -5.20
C VAL A 175 12.98 15.12 -4.49
N LEU A 176 12.96 16.45 -4.52
CA LEU A 176 13.93 17.29 -3.81
C LEU A 176 13.85 17.06 -2.28
N ALA A 177 12.65 16.98 -1.72
CA ALA A 177 12.44 16.72 -0.30
C ALA A 177 12.93 15.31 0.11
N LEU A 178 12.83 14.32 -0.77
CA LEU A 178 13.43 12.99 -0.57
C LEU A 178 14.96 13.04 -0.58
N VAL A 179 15.55 13.75 -1.55
CA VAL A 179 17.01 13.87 -1.65
C VAL A 179 17.58 14.59 -0.43
N THR A 180 16.95 15.67 0.00
CA THR A 180 17.38 16.47 1.15
C THR A 180 17.07 15.85 2.51
N GLY A 181 16.34 14.69 2.55
CA GLY A 181 15.96 14.03 3.79
C GLY A 181 14.83 14.71 4.57
N GLN A 182 14.14 15.68 3.95
CA GLN A 182 12.95 16.30 4.56
C GLN A 182 11.76 15.33 4.59
N LEU A 183 11.67 14.47 3.57
CA LEU A 183 10.72 13.37 3.47
C LEU A 183 11.45 12.03 3.30
N GLY A 184 10.78 10.95 3.68
CA GLY A 184 11.34 9.60 3.57
C GLY A 184 12.38 9.28 4.64
N PRO A 185 13.07 8.13 4.51
CA PRO A 185 14.10 7.69 5.43
C PRO A 185 15.35 8.58 5.33
N GLU A 186 15.95 8.89 6.48
CA GLU A 186 17.21 9.68 6.54
C GLU A 186 18.39 8.96 5.85
N PRO A 187 18.65 7.65 6.11
CA PRO A 187 19.73 6.95 5.45
C PRO A 187 19.40 6.63 3.99
N TRP A 188 20.44 6.61 3.15
CA TRP A 188 20.36 6.13 1.78
C TRP A 188 20.24 4.61 1.77
N ASN A 189 18.98 4.13 1.81
CA ASN A 189 18.62 2.72 1.81
C ASN A 189 17.81 2.35 0.55
N TRP A 190 17.47 1.06 0.42
CA TRP A 190 16.64 0.56 -0.67
C TRP A 190 15.34 1.34 -0.82
N LEU A 191 14.67 1.65 0.28
CA LEU A 191 13.41 2.39 0.27
C LEU A 191 13.59 3.78 -0.37
N LYS A 192 14.62 4.53 0.02
CA LYS A 192 14.90 5.86 -0.56
C LYS A 192 15.15 5.81 -2.06
N TRP A 193 15.86 4.80 -2.53
CA TRP A 193 16.11 4.60 -3.96
C TRP A 193 14.82 4.28 -4.73
N THR A 194 13.97 3.38 -4.20
CA THR A 194 12.68 3.05 -4.84
C THR A 194 11.76 4.26 -4.92
N LEU A 195 11.75 5.11 -3.89
CA LEU A 195 10.97 6.33 -3.85
C LEU A 195 11.45 7.35 -4.88
N LEU A 196 12.76 7.51 -5.00
CA LEU A 196 13.37 8.42 -6.00
C LEU A 196 13.10 7.92 -7.42
N LEU A 197 13.23 6.62 -7.67
CA LEU A 197 12.91 6.03 -8.96
C LEU A 197 11.43 6.20 -9.32
N ALA A 198 10.53 5.94 -8.38
CA ALA A 198 9.09 6.12 -8.59
C ALA A 198 8.72 7.59 -8.84
N GLY A 199 9.27 8.52 -8.04
CA GLY A 199 9.07 9.95 -8.23
C GLY A 199 9.67 10.46 -9.55
N GLY A 200 10.87 9.99 -9.92
CA GLY A 200 11.50 10.28 -11.21
C GLY A 200 10.69 9.75 -12.39
N PHE A 201 10.14 8.54 -12.27
CA PHE A 201 9.27 7.96 -13.29
C PHE A 201 7.95 8.73 -13.43
N ALA A 202 7.32 9.14 -12.33
CA ALA A 202 6.14 9.99 -12.37
C ALA A 202 6.42 11.35 -13.00
N LEU A 203 7.57 11.96 -12.70
CA LEU A 203 7.99 13.20 -13.34
C LEU A 203 8.19 13.02 -14.85
N PHE A 204 8.84 11.93 -15.25
CA PHE A 204 8.98 11.56 -16.66
C PHE A 204 7.62 11.42 -17.34
N ILE A 205 6.66 10.74 -16.72
CA ILE A 205 5.29 10.60 -17.24
C ILE A 205 4.67 11.99 -17.47
N VAL A 206 4.63 12.83 -16.43
CA VAL A 206 4.02 14.17 -16.49
C VAL A 206 4.64 15.05 -17.58
N LEU A 207 5.94 14.90 -17.83
CA LEU A 207 6.64 15.68 -18.86
C LEU A 207 6.42 15.16 -20.27
N THR A 208 6.08 13.88 -20.46
CA THR A 208 6.06 13.21 -21.76
C THR A 208 4.67 12.86 -22.28
N VAL A 209 3.65 12.81 -21.41
CA VAL A 209 2.29 12.44 -21.82
C VAL A 209 1.57 13.57 -22.57
N PRO A 210 0.65 13.24 -23.51
CA PRO A 210 -0.19 14.23 -24.19
C PRO A 210 -1.03 15.05 -23.21
N GLU A 211 -1.37 16.29 -23.59
CA GLU A 211 -2.11 17.23 -22.74
C GLU A 211 -3.48 16.70 -22.34
N HIS A 212 -4.19 16.07 -23.27
CA HIS A 212 -5.49 15.44 -22.98
C HIS A 212 -5.40 14.40 -21.84
N PHE A 213 -4.41 13.50 -21.91
CA PHE A 213 -4.17 12.51 -20.88
C PHE A 213 -3.83 13.17 -19.52
N LEU A 214 -3.00 14.21 -19.58
CA LEU A 214 -2.59 14.93 -18.37
C LEU A 214 -3.77 15.62 -17.70
N GLU A 215 -4.65 16.30 -18.46
CA GLU A 215 -5.79 17.01 -17.89
C GLU A 215 -6.90 16.07 -17.41
N GLU A 216 -7.31 15.10 -18.21
CA GLU A 216 -8.45 14.24 -17.86
C GLU A 216 -8.06 13.16 -16.84
N HIS A 217 -6.97 12.45 -17.08
CA HIS A 217 -6.57 11.31 -16.23
C HIS A 217 -5.75 11.75 -15.04
N LEU A 218 -4.70 12.54 -15.20
CA LEU A 218 -3.83 12.87 -14.06
C LEU A 218 -4.40 14.03 -13.23
N TRP A 219 -4.79 15.13 -13.86
CA TRP A 219 -5.22 16.31 -13.12
C TRP A 219 -6.61 16.15 -12.52
N ARG A 220 -7.62 15.86 -13.33
CA ARG A 220 -9.01 15.76 -12.84
C ARG A 220 -9.21 14.51 -12.00
N HIS A 221 -8.75 13.36 -12.47
CA HIS A 221 -9.01 12.09 -11.78
C HIS A 221 -8.07 11.90 -10.58
N VAL A 222 -6.75 11.86 -10.78
CA VAL A 222 -5.81 11.59 -9.68
C VAL A 222 -5.74 12.78 -8.72
N VAL A 223 -5.39 13.99 -9.21
CA VAL A 223 -5.06 15.11 -8.32
C VAL A 223 -6.29 15.70 -7.64
N LEU A 224 -7.36 16.00 -8.36
CA LEU A 224 -8.52 16.69 -7.77
C LEU A 224 -9.45 15.76 -7.01
N GLN A 225 -9.58 14.49 -7.42
CA GLN A 225 -10.49 13.55 -6.76
C GLN A 225 -9.83 12.72 -5.67
N HIS A 226 -8.65 12.13 -5.94
CA HIS A 226 -8.03 11.16 -5.03
C HIS A 226 -7.09 11.79 -4.02
N VAL A 227 -6.19 12.69 -4.42
CA VAL A 227 -5.16 13.26 -3.54
C VAL A 227 -5.75 13.94 -2.29
N PRO A 228 -6.76 14.83 -2.37
CA PRO A 228 -7.32 15.47 -1.18
C PRO A 228 -7.99 14.49 -0.23
N ARG A 229 -8.67 13.48 -0.80
CA ARG A 229 -9.36 12.45 -0.03
C ARG A 229 -8.37 11.55 0.71
N ILE A 230 -7.31 11.09 0.02
CA ILE A 230 -6.24 10.30 0.63
C ILE A 230 -5.55 11.09 1.72
N PHE A 231 -5.21 12.37 1.46
CA PHE A 231 -4.60 13.25 2.45
C PHE A 231 -5.45 13.38 3.71
N ALA A 232 -6.74 13.68 3.55
CA ALA A 232 -7.64 13.87 4.68
C ALA A 232 -7.81 12.60 5.53
N TRP A 233 -8.00 11.43 4.88
CA TRP A 233 -8.14 10.16 5.58
C TRP A 233 -6.84 9.71 6.25
N THR A 234 -5.70 9.84 5.57
CA THR A 234 -4.39 9.52 6.15
C THR A 234 -4.09 10.42 7.34
N CYS A 235 -4.30 11.72 7.21
CA CYS A 235 -4.12 12.67 8.32
C CYS A 235 -5.03 12.32 9.51
N GLY A 236 -6.31 12.05 9.25
CA GLY A 236 -7.27 11.64 10.28
C GLY A 236 -6.87 10.35 10.98
N ALA A 237 -6.45 9.33 10.23
CA ALA A 237 -5.98 8.07 10.79
C ALA A 237 -4.75 8.27 11.67
N LEU A 238 -3.74 9.01 11.21
CA LEU A 238 -2.52 9.28 11.99
C LEU A 238 -2.79 10.13 13.25
N VAL A 239 -3.76 11.04 13.21
CA VAL A 239 -4.20 11.76 14.42
C VAL A 239 -4.80 10.82 15.45
N VAL A 240 -5.65 9.87 15.01
CA VAL A 240 -6.24 8.85 15.90
C VAL A 240 -5.15 7.97 16.49
N VAL A 241 -4.19 7.51 15.68
CA VAL A 241 -3.04 6.71 16.14
C VAL A 241 -2.24 7.45 17.20
N ALA A 242 -1.86 8.71 16.94
CA ALA A 242 -1.11 9.53 17.88
C ALA A 242 -1.88 9.82 19.19
N ALA A 243 -3.22 9.79 19.16
CA ALA A 243 -4.04 9.88 20.36
C ALA A 243 -4.05 8.57 21.14
N LEU A 244 -4.10 7.41 20.46
CA LEU A 244 -4.07 6.08 21.07
C LEU A 244 -2.71 5.78 21.71
N GLU A 245 -1.60 6.15 21.07
CA GLU A 245 -0.25 5.96 21.61
C GLU A 245 -0.03 6.70 22.96
N ARG A 246 -0.75 7.80 23.16
CA ARG A 246 -0.68 8.51 24.46
C ARG A 246 -1.43 7.84 25.57
N TRP A 247 -2.32 6.93 25.28
CA TRP A 247 -3.18 6.27 26.27
C TRP A 247 -2.54 5.03 26.87
N ASP A 248 -1.36 4.58 26.43
CA ASP A 248 -0.55 3.46 26.94
C ASP A 248 -1.35 2.33 27.63
N PRO A 249 -2.16 1.55 26.89
CA PRO A 249 -2.89 0.43 27.46
C PRO A 249 -2.05 -0.84 27.55
N GLY A 250 -0.82 -0.86 27.04
CA GLY A 250 -0.07 -2.09 26.79
C GLY A 250 0.95 -2.53 27.84
N ALA A 251 1.50 -1.62 28.63
CA ALA A 251 2.62 -1.93 29.51
C ALA A 251 2.29 -2.93 30.65
N SER A 252 1.02 -3.06 31.03
CA SER A 252 0.60 -3.96 32.11
C SER A 252 0.20 -5.37 31.68
N VAL A 253 0.00 -5.61 30.37
CA VAL A 253 -0.54 -6.89 29.84
C VAL A 253 0.55 -7.86 29.37
N ILE A 254 1.77 -7.38 29.13
CA ILE A 254 2.85 -8.13 28.46
C ILE A 254 3.53 -9.20 29.40
N GLY A 255 3.18 -9.26 30.66
CA GLY A 255 4.02 -9.99 31.65
C GLY A 255 3.67 -11.45 31.91
N GLU A 256 2.43 -11.94 31.77
CA GLU A 256 2.07 -13.24 32.37
C GLU A 256 1.24 -14.20 31.49
N ASN A 257 0.68 -13.77 30.37
CA ASN A 257 -0.20 -14.61 29.57
C ASN A 257 0.06 -14.50 28.05
N SER A 258 0.77 -15.47 27.49
CA SER A 258 1.09 -15.49 26.04
C SER A 258 -0.13 -15.39 25.13
N TRP A 259 -1.29 -15.93 25.57
CA TRP A 259 -2.55 -15.81 24.83
C TRP A 259 -3.09 -14.39 24.82
N ALA A 260 -3.00 -13.69 25.94
CA ALA A 260 -3.41 -12.29 26.01
C ALA A 260 -2.51 -11.42 25.13
N VAL A 261 -1.21 -11.68 25.12
CA VAL A 261 -0.25 -10.96 24.27
C VAL A 261 -0.54 -11.21 22.79
N LEU A 262 -0.86 -12.44 22.38
CA LEU A 262 -1.25 -12.77 21.00
C LEU A 262 -2.49 -11.98 20.57
N VAL A 263 -3.53 -11.93 21.41
CA VAL A 263 -4.75 -11.19 21.11
C VAL A 263 -4.46 -9.69 21.02
N VAL A 264 -3.72 -9.13 21.97
CA VAL A 264 -3.36 -7.71 21.98
C VAL A 264 -2.53 -7.36 20.73
N ALA A 265 -1.54 -8.17 20.39
CA ALA A 265 -0.72 -7.97 19.19
C ALA A 265 -1.55 -8.00 17.90
N SER A 266 -2.49 -8.95 17.80
CA SER A 266 -3.40 -9.04 16.66
C SER A 266 -4.35 -7.85 16.58
N VAL A 267 -4.91 -7.38 17.70
CA VAL A 267 -5.80 -6.22 17.75
C VAL A 267 -5.04 -4.93 17.41
N LEU A 268 -3.82 -4.76 17.92
CA LEU A 268 -2.97 -3.64 17.56
C LEU A 268 -2.62 -3.64 16.07
N GLY A 269 -2.56 -4.83 15.43
CA GLY A 269 -2.41 -4.99 14.00
C GLY A 269 -3.51 -4.37 13.13
N ILE A 270 -4.67 -4.07 13.72
CA ILE A 270 -5.74 -3.36 13.00
C ILE A 270 -5.34 -1.91 12.69
N VAL A 271 -4.48 -1.33 13.52
CA VAL A 271 -4.02 0.05 13.35
C VAL A 271 -3.17 0.15 12.08
N PRO A 272 -3.53 1.01 11.10
CA PRO A 272 -2.81 1.12 9.83
C PRO A 272 -1.54 1.97 9.99
N GLU A 273 -0.63 1.55 10.83
CA GLU A 273 0.62 2.22 11.21
C GLU A 273 1.70 1.17 11.49
N SER A 274 2.94 1.44 11.09
CA SER A 274 4.06 0.51 11.31
C SER A 274 4.62 0.57 12.74
N GLY A 275 4.50 1.71 13.43
CA GLY A 275 5.08 1.93 14.76
C GLY A 275 4.72 0.87 15.80
N PRO A 276 3.43 0.56 16.04
CA PRO A 276 3.02 -0.44 17.02
C PRO A 276 3.56 -1.85 16.75
N HIS A 277 3.81 -2.17 15.47
CA HIS A 277 4.32 -3.49 15.08
C HIS A 277 5.81 -3.66 15.33
N LEU A 278 6.60 -2.59 15.17
CA LEU A 278 8.02 -2.60 15.51
C LEU A 278 8.26 -3.03 16.96
N LEU A 279 7.30 -2.75 17.85
CA LEU A 279 7.34 -3.26 19.22
C LEU A 279 7.37 -4.80 19.23
N PHE A 280 6.48 -5.47 18.49
CA PHE A 280 6.43 -6.94 18.47
C PHE A 280 7.63 -7.55 17.75
N VAL A 281 8.17 -6.91 16.74
CA VAL A 281 9.43 -7.30 16.09
C VAL A 281 10.58 -7.25 17.09
N THR A 282 10.68 -6.17 17.88
CA THR A 282 11.72 -6.01 18.90
C THR A 282 11.55 -7.02 20.04
N LEU A 283 10.33 -7.19 20.57
CA LEU A 283 10.04 -8.17 21.62
C LEU A 283 10.34 -9.62 21.19
N TYR A 284 10.09 -9.94 19.91
CA TYR A 284 10.47 -11.25 19.37
C TYR A 284 11.99 -11.41 19.31
N ASN A 285 12.72 -10.40 18.83
CA ASN A 285 14.18 -10.43 18.78
C ASN A 285 14.81 -10.58 20.18
N GLU A 286 14.18 -10.02 21.21
CA GLU A 286 14.58 -10.14 22.61
C GLU A 286 14.05 -11.45 23.26
N SER A 287 13.41 -12.33 22.50
CA SER A 287 12.83 -13.60 23.00
C SER A 287 11.77 -13.41 24.09
N VAL A 288 11.11 -12.26 24.13
CA VAL A 288 10.04 -11.96 25.10
C VAL A 288 8.70 -12.55 24.66
N ILE A 289 8.47 -12.60 23.34
CA ILE A 289 7.24 -13.15 22.75
C ILE A 289 7.56 -14.34 21.83
N PRO A 290 6.66 -15.34 21.72
CA PRO A 290 6.82 -16.45 20.83
C PRO A 290 6.61 -16.07 19.35
N VAL A 291 7.09 -16.91 18.43
CA VAL A 291 6.91 -16.71 16.98
C VAL A 291 5.44 -16.65 16.56
N SER A 292 4.56 -17.39 17.27
CA SER A 292 3.11 -17.36 17.02
C SER A 292 2.51 -15.97 17.14
N THR A 293 2.96 -15.18 18.13
CA THR A 293 2.53 -13.78 18.32
C THR A 293 3.05 -12.88 17.20
N LEU A 294 4.32 -13.04 16.81
CA LEU A 294 4.90 -12.28 15.71
C LEU A 294 4.15 -12.56 14.39
N VAL A 295 3.89 -13.85 14.08
CA VAL A 295 3.15 -14.25 12.87
C VAL A 295 1.74 -13.70 12.89
N ALA A 296 1.02 -13.80 14.01
CA ALA A 296 -0.34 -13.28 14.15
C ALA A 296 -0.39 -11.75 13.92
N SER A 297 0.51 -11.02 14.55
CA SER A 297 0.66 -9.58 14.37
C SER A 297 0.98 -9.24 12.91
N SER A 298 1.93 -9.94 12.28
CA SER A 298 2.33 -9.70 10.89
C SER A 298 1.24 -10.00 9.86
N ILE A 299 0.32 -10.94 10.13
CA ILE A 299 -0.84 -11.22 9.26
C ILE A 299 -1.85 -10.08 9.32
N VAL A 300 -2.05 -9.48 10.48
CA VAL A 300 -3.10 -8.45 10.69
C VAL A 300 -2.63 -7.08 10.27
N GLN A 301 -1.34 -6.80 10.43
CA GLN A 301 -0.76 -5.52 10.09
C GLN A 301 -0.62 -5.34 8.56
N ASP A 302 -0.84 -4.15 8.07
CA ASP A 302 -0.68 -3.77 6.67
C ASP A 302 0.12 -2.47 6.54
N GLY A 303 0.62 -1.94 7.64
CA GLY A 303 1.25 -0.63 7.69
C GLY A 303 0.37 0.45 7.05
N HIS A 304 0.98 1.44 6.42
CA HIS A 304 0.26 2.48 5.70
C HIS A 304 -0.42 2.01 4.39
N GLY A 305 -0.16 0.75 3.95
CA GLY A 305 -0.66 0.19 2.69
C GLY A 305 -2.18 0.22 2.55
N MET A 306 -2.91 0.16 3.67
CA MET A 306 -4.37 0.18 3.71
C MET A 306 -5.00 1.59 3.72
N LEU A 307 -4.24 2.65 3.96
CA LEU A 307 -4.79 4.01 4.04
C LEU A 307 -5.47 4.48 2.74
N PRO A 308 -4.94 4.19 1.54
CA PRO A 308 -5.64 4.52 0.31
C PRO A 308 -6.97 3.79 0.18
N LEU A 309 -7.04 2.52 0.61
CA LEU A 309 -8.30 1.77 0.58
C LEU A 309 -9.32 2.38 1.55
N LEU A 310 -8.91 2.82 2.74
CA LEU A 310 -9.78 3.54 3.69
C LEU A 310 -10.36 4.82 3.05
N ALA A 311 -9.55 5.53 2.27
CA ALA A 311 -9.99 6.71 1.53
C ALA A 311 -11.01 6.36 0.42
N PHE A 312 -10.93 5.17 -0.13
CA PHE A 312 -11.76 4.69 -1.25
C PHE A 312 -13.08 4.08 -0.77
N SER A 313 -12.99 3.07 0.12
CA SER A 313 -14.13 2.30 0.63
C SER A 313 -13.89 1.87 2.07
N ARG A 314 -14.59 2.50 2.99
CA ARG A 314 -14.53 2.15 4.42
C ARG A 314 -15.00 0.72 4.69
N MET A 315 -16.03 0.27 3.96
CA MET A 315 -16.57 -1.07 4.14
C MET A 315 -15.54 -2.13 3.75
N GLU A 316 -14.92 -1.97 2.59
CA GLU A 316 -13.88 -2.91 2.12
C GLU A 316 -12.63 -2.88 3.00
N PHE A 317 -12.26 -1.70 3.52
CA PHE A 317 -11.21 -1.58 4.53
C PHE A 317 -11.53 -2.43 5.78
N ILE A 318 -12.74 -2.30 6.33
CA ILE A 318 -13.19 -3.06 7.51
C ILE A 318 -13.23 -4.55 7.22
N GLU A 319 -13.71 -4.95 6.04
CA GLU A 319 -13.77 -6.36 5.63
C GLU A 319 -12.38 -6.99 5.51
N VAL A 320 -11.43 -6.31 4.85
CA VAL A 320 -10.05 -6.81 4.77
C VAL A 320 -9.44 -6.93 6.16
N LYS A 321 -9.58 -5.90 7.01
CA LYS A 321 -9.09 -5.93 8.40
C LYS A 321 -9.74 -7.04 9.23
N GLY A 322 -11.03 -7.27 9.04
CA GLY A 322 -11.75 -8.36 9.70
C GLY A 322 -11.23 -9.75 9.28
N ILE A 323 -10.98 -9.94 7.98
CA ILE A 323 -10.39 -11.19 7.45
C ILE A 323 -8.98 -11.38 8.00
N ASN A 324 -8.12 -10.35 7.92
CA ASN A 324 -6.74 -10.42 8.40
C ASN A 324 -6.70 -10.73 9.91
N LEU A 325 -7.56 -10.08 10.72
CA LEU A 325 -7.66 -10.35 12.15
C LEU A 325 -8.09 -11.79 12.44
N ALA A 326 -9.12 -12.28 11.76
CA ALA A 326 -9.58 -13.66 11.94
C ALA A 326 -8.50 -14.67 11.56
N VAL A 327 -7.81 -14.46 10.44
CA VAL A 327 -6.72 -15.32 9.98
C VAL A 327 -5.50 -15.22 10.93
N GLY A 328 -5.12 -14.02 11.34
CA GLY A 328 -4.00 -13.81 12.27
C GLY A 328 -4.23 -14.50 13.59
N LEU A 329 -5.41 -14.35 14.20
CA LEU A 329 -5.77 -15.04 15.43
C LEU A 329 -5.80 -16.57 15.25
N LEU A 330 -6.36 -17.07 14.14
CA LEU A 330 -6.42 -18.50 13.87
C LEU A 330 -5.02 -19.10 13.68
N VAL A 331 -4.19 -18.51 12.84
CA VAL A 331 -2.83 -19.00 12.58
C VAL A 331 -1.96 -18.89 13.83
N GLY A 332 -2.02 -17.75 14.53
CA GLY A 332 -1.31 -17.55 15.78
C GLY A 332 -1.73 -18.56 16.85
N ALA A 333 -3.02 -18.83 16.99
CA ALA A 333 -3.52 -19.83 17.95
C ALA A 333 -3.03 -21.26 17.60
N ILE A 334 -3.05 -21.63 16.32
CA ILE A 334 -2.55 -22.94 15.87
C ILE A 334 -1.05 -23.07 16.19
N LEU A 335 -0.25 -22.06 15.87
CA LEU A 335 1.18 -22.06 16.17
C LEU A 335 1.45 -22.12 17.67
N MET A 336 0.71 -21.37 18.48
CA MET A 336 0.85 -21.37 19.94
C MET A 336 0.48 -22.73 20.55
N MET A 337 -0.59 -23.38 20.05
CA MET A 337 -0.94 -24.75 20.47
C MET A 337 0.10 -25.78 20.03
N ALA A 338 0.82 -25.53 18.96
CA ALA A 338 1.94 -26.37 18.49
C ALA A 338 3.24 -26.11 19.26
N GLY A 339 3.27 -25.15 20.19
CA GLY A 339 4.44 -24.85 21.03
C GLY A 339 5.44 -23.88 20.40
N TRP A 340 5.01 -23.10 19.41
CA TRP A 340 5.85 -22.12 18.72
C TRP A 340 5.65 -20.70 19.24
#